data_d7350df37ea05b0cc0e15d03d905d62b
#
_entry.id   d7350df37ea05b0cc0e15d03d905d62b
#
_cell.length_a   1.000
_cell.length_b   1.000
_cell.length_c   1.000
_cell.angle_alpha   90.00
_cell.angle_beta   90.00
_cell.angle_gamma   90.00
#
_symmetry.space_group_name_H-M   'P 1'
#
loop_
_entity.id
_entity.type
_entity.pdbx_description
1 polymer ?
#
loop_
_entity_poly.entity_id
_entity_poly.type
_entity_poly.pdbx_seq_one_letter_code
_entity_poly.pdbx_strand_id
1 'polypeptide(L)'
;KVRARSMRAEKKAAEAAGIKVVATEYTNDKATDFKAILTKIKSTKPDLVFFGGMDAQGGPMAKQMKELGIKAKFLGGDGVCTPEFMKLGGEAAEGNYCSLPGMPLEKLAKGPEFKDKFTKKFGMDIQLYAPYVYDAVMVMADSMKRADSVDPAKYLPAVGQTKYDGVTAMIEFDQFGDLKGGEISIY
;
A
#
# COMPACT_ATOMS: atom_id res chain seq x y z
N LYS A 1 -2.95 14.07 6.07
CA LYS A 1 -1.77 14.76 5.45
C LYS A 1 -0.88 13.79 4.64
N VAL A 2 -0.67 12.55 5.08
CA VAL A 2 0.16 11.55 4.37
C VAL A 2 -0.43 11.20 2.99
N ARG A 3 -1.72 10.90 2.90
CA ARG A 3 -2.42 10.53 1.64
C ARG A 3 -2.34 11.61 0.56
N ALA A 4 -2.40 12.89 0.95
CA ALA A 4 -2.25 14.00 -0.01
C ALA A 4 -0.82 14.17 -0.54
N ARG A 5 0.19 13.68 0.18
CA ARG A 5 1.58 13.63 -0.31
C ARG A 5 1.78 12.51 -1.33
N SER A 6 1.25 11.32 -1.05
CA SER A 6 1.26 10.19 -1.97
C SER A 6 0.64 10.57 -3.32
N MET A 7 -0.59 11.05 -3.34
CA MET A 7 -1.25 11.49 -4.59
C MET A 7 -0.47 12.53 -5.39
N ARG A 8 0.23 13.46 -4.73
CA ARG A 8 1.06 14.46 -5.42
C ARG A 8 2.31 13.82 -6.03
N ALA A 9 2.94 12.89 -5.34
CA ALA A 9 4.10 12.18 -5.85
C ALA A 9 3.72 11.32 -7.05
N GLU A 10 2.61 10.62 -7.00
CA GLU A 10 2.11 9.78 -8.10
C GLU A 10 1.69 10.60 -9.31
N LYS A 11 0.98 11.73 -9.10
CA LYS A 11 0.67 12.66 -10.18
C LYS A 11 1.94 13.13 -10.88
N LYS A 12 2.94 13.56 -10.12
CA LYS A 12 4.24 14.01 -10.66
C LYS A 12 4.94 12.89 -11.42
N ALA A 13 4.93 11.67 -10.89
CA ALA A 13 5.54 10.51 -11.54
C ALA A 13 4.81 10.13 -12.84
N ALA A 14 3.48 10.14 -12.83
CA ALA A 14 2.67 9.89 -14.01
C ALA A 14 2.94 10.92 -15.12
N GLU A 15 2.95 12.22 -14.78
CA GLU A 15 3.26 13.30 -15.71
C GLU A 15 4.69 13.18 -16.28
N ALA A 16 5.68 12.82 -15.43
CA ALA A 16 7.05 12.58 -15.86
C ALA A 16 7.18 11.35 -16.79
N ALA A 17 6.30 10.37 -16.65
CA ALA A 17 6.20 9.20 -17.53
C ALA A 17 5.38 9.48 -18.81
N GLY A 18 4.95 10.72 -19.05
CA GLY A 18 4.15 11.09 -20.21
C GLY A 18 2.65 10.75 -20.10
N ILE A 19 2.18 10.35 -18.94
CA ILE A 19 0.77 10.03 -18.69
C ILE A 19 0.01 11.34 -18.45
N LYS A 20 -1.07 11.56 -19.20
CA LYS A 20 -1.92 12.74 -19.05
C LYS A 20 -2.85 12.58 -17.85
N VAL A 21 -2.68 13.39 -16.83
CA VAL A 21 -3.60 13.48 -15.71
C VAL A 21 -4.77 14.40 -16.06
N VAL A 22 -5.94 13.81 -16.35
CA VAL A 22 -7.11 14.52 -16.89
C VAL A 22 -8.05 15.05 -15.80
N ALA A 23 -7.98 14.51 -14.59
CA ALA A 23 -8.76 14.96 -13.43
C ALA A 23 -8.04 14.66 -12.13
N THR A 24 -8.31 15.46 -11.10
CA THR A 24 -7.90 15.19 -9.73
C THR A 24 -9.04 15.59 -8.81
N GLU A 25 -9.61 14.63 -8.10
CA GLU A 25 -10.71 14.84 -7.16
C GLU A 25 -10.32 14.35 -5.76
N TYR A 26 -10.98 14.86 -4.74
CA TYR A 26 -10.68 14.55 -3.36
C TYR A 26 -11.90 13.99 -2.65
N THR A 27 -11.67 13.05 -1.76
CA THR A 27 -12.67 12.47 -0.86
C THR A 27 -12.09 12.34 0.54
N ASN A 28 -12.84 11.75 1.47
CA ASN A 28 -12.40 11.52 2.85
C ASN A 28 -12.69 10.07 3.27
N ASP A 29 -12.18 9.69 4.43
CA ASP A 29 -12.25 8.34 5.00
C ASP A 29 -13.64 7.95 5.55
N LYS A 30 -14.58 8.89 5.60
CA LYS A 30 -15.97 8.66 6.03
C LYS A 30 -16.95 8.63 4.85
N ALA A 31 -16.48 8.95 3.65
CA ALA A 31 -17.33 8.98 2.47
C ALA A 31 -17.75 7.55 2.06
N THR A 32 -19.01 7.40 1.73
CA THR A 32 -19.61 6.16 1.22
C THR A 32 -20.27 6.37 -0.15
N ASP A 33 -20.54 7.60 -0.53
CA ASP A 33 -21.06 7.98 -1.83
C ASP A 33 -20.02 8.82 -2.60
N PHE A 34 -19.67 8.33 -3.79
CA PHE A 34 -18.67 8.90 -4.68
C PHE A 34 -19.26 9.33 -6.02
N LYS A 35 -20.59 9.18 -6.22
CA LYS A 35 -21.24 9.38 -7.52
C LYS A 35 -21.00 10.78 -8.09
N ALA A 36 -20.99 11.80 -7.25
CA ALA A 36 -20.74 13.18 -7.70
C ALA A 36 -19.34 13.37 -8.29
N ILE A 37 -18.29 12.92 -7.59
CA ILE A 37 -16.90 13.00 -8.08
C ILE A 37 -16.66 12.05 -9.26
N LEU A 38 -17.25 10.86 -9.23
CA LEU A 38 -17.13 9.88 -10.31
C LEU A 38 -17.83 10.37 -11.60
N THR A 39 -18.93 11.10 -11.48
CA THR A 39 -19.58 11.71 -12.65
C THR A 39 -18.69 12.75 -13.32
N LYS A 40 -17.98 13.57 -12.53
CA LYS A 40 -16.99 14.51 -13.07
C LYS A 40 -15.84 13.76 -13.75
N ILE A 41 -15.29 12.73 -13.10
CA ILE A 41 -14.23 11.88 -13.64
C ILE A 41 -14.69 11.23 -14.94
N LYS A 42 -15.92 10.68 -15.00
CA LYS A 42 -16.50 10.08 -16.20
C LYS A 42 -16.51 11.03 -17.40
N SER A 43 -16.81 12.31 -17.18
CA SER A 43 -16.86 13.31 -18.27
C SER A 43 -15.50 13.52 -18.96
N THR A 44 -14.39 13.21 -18.27
CA THR A 44 -13.04 13.31 -18.82
C THR A 44 -12.59 12.08 -19.61
N LYS A 45 -13.42 11.00 -19.60
CA LYS A 45 -13.16 9.73 -20.30
C LYS A 45 -11.76 9.16 -20.00
N PRO A 46 -11.40 8.93 -18.73
CA PRO A 46 -10.07 8.40 -18.39
C PRO A 46 -9.97 6.91 -18.78
N ASP A 47 -8.76 6.44 -19.04
CA ASP A 47 -8.44 5.03 -19.24
C ASP A 47 -8.21 4.31 -17.88
N LEU A 48 -7.72 5.07 -16.89
CA LEU A 48 -7.38 4.59 -15.55
C LEU A 48 -7.85 5.60 -14.49
N VAL A 49 -8.38 5.10 -13.39
CA VAL A 49 -8.67 5.86 -12.17
C VAL A 49 -7.76 5.35 -11.06
N PHE A 50 -6.80 6.21 -10.63
CA PHE A 50 -5.98 5.91 -9.45
C PHE A 50 -6.68 6.37 -8.18
N PHE A 51 -6.70 5.49 -7.16
CA PHE A 51 -7.29 5.77 -5.85
C PHE A 51 -6.27 5.61 -4.72
N GLY A 52 -5.90 6.70 -4.08
CA GLY A 52 -4.97 6.73 -2.95
C GLY A 52 -5.69 6.59 -1.60
N GLY A 53 -6.46 5.53 -1.39
CA GLY A 53 -7.21 5.28 -0.16
C GLY A 53 -7.19 3.83 0.27
N MET A 54 -8.15 3.45 1.12
CA MET A 54 -8.27 2.11 1.70
C MET A 54 -9.46 1.36 1.10
N ASP A 55 -9.52 0.06 1.34
CA ASP A 55 -10.56 -0.86 0.88
C ASP A 55 -12.00 -0.43 1.26
N ALA A 56 -12.18 0.10 2.48
CA ALA A 56 -13.49 0.56 2.96
C ALA A 56 -14.13 1.63 2.06
N GLN A 57 -13.34 2.43 1.36
CA GLN A 57 -13.80 3.40 0.35
C GLN A 57 -13.60 2.88 -1.07
N GLY A 58 -12.51 2.13 -1.32
CA GLY A 58 -12.16 1.63 -2.64
C GLY A 58 -13.17 0.65 -3.21
N GLY A 59 -13.65 -0.31 -2.41
CA GLY A 59 -14.66 -1.29 -2.82
C GLY A 59 -15.99 -0.63 -3.26
N PRO A 60 -16.61 0.20 -2.41
CA PRO A 60 -17.79 0.98 -2.81
C PRO A 60 -17.56 1.90 -4.00
N MET A 61 -16.36 2.50 -4.13
CA MET A 61 -16.02 3.34 -5.28
C MET A 61 -15.97 2.53 -6.57
N ALA A 62 -15.32 1.37 -6.58
CA ALA A 62 -15.29 0.47 -7.75
C ALA A 62 -16.71 0.05 -8.16
N LYS A 63 -17.58 -0.24 -7.21
CA LYS A 63 -18.99 -0.56 -7.43
C LYS A 63 -19.76 0.60 -8.10
N GLN A 64 -19.58 1.81 -7.59
CA GLN A 64 -20.21 3.00 -8.14
C GLN A 64 -19.63 3.38 -9.52
N MET A 65 -18.35 3.10 -9.79
CA MET A 65 -17.79 3.22 -11.13
C MET A 65 -18.52 2.32 -12.13
N LYS A 66 -18.74 1.03 -11.76
CA LYS A 66 -19.49 0.07 -12.59
C LYS A 66 -20.95 0.54 -12.79
N GLU A 67 -21.65 0.96 -11.73
CA GLU A 67 -23.01 1.50 -11.79
C GLU A 67 -23.14 2.71 -12.73
N LEU A 68 -22.15 3.60 -12.71
CA LEU A 68 -22.09 4.77 -13.58
C LEU A 68 -21.63 4.45 -15.00
N GLY A 69 -21.26 3.20 -15.30
CA GLY A 69 -20.76 2.79 -16.59
C GLY A 69 -19.39 3.37 -16.94
N ILE A 70 -18.55 3.66 -15.95
CA ILE A 70 -17.16 4.06 -16.15
C ILE A 70 -16.36 2.82 -16.58
N LYS A 71 -15.74 2.86 -17.76
CA LYS A 71 -14.97 1.74 -18.33
C LYS A 71 -13.49 1.75 -17.93
N ALA A 72 -13.04 2.84 -17.31
CA ALA A 72 -11.68 2.96 -16.83
C ALA A 72 -11.33 1.84 -15.84
N LYS A 73 -10.09 1.35 -15.89
CA LYS A 73 -9.56 0.46 -14.87
C LYS A 73 -9.36 1.22 -13.56
N PHE A 74 -9.57 0.53 -12.44
CA PHE A 74 -9.26 1.05 -11.12
C PHE A 74 -7.86 0.57 -10.72
N LEU A 75 -7.02 1.46 -10.22
CA LEU A 75 -5.72 1.15 -9.64
C LEU A 75 -5.66 1.77 -8.24
N GLY A 76 -5.30 0.97 -7.25
CA GLY A 76 -5.07 1.48 -5.91
C GLY A 76 -3.69 1.12 -5.38
N GLY A 77 -3.33 1.69 -4.24
CA GLY A 77 -2.16 1.29 -3.47
C GLY A 77 -2.43 0.02 -2.64
N ASP A 78 -1.53 -0.26 -1.72
CA ASP A 78 -1.58 -1.41 -0.80
C ASP A 78 -2.90 -1.49 -0.01
N GLY A 79 -3.48 -0.36 0.34
CA GLY A 79 -4.73 -0.28 1.09
C GLY A 79 -5.97 -0.85 0.40
N VAL A 80 -5.90 -1.19 -0.88
CA VAL A 80 -6.97 -1.88 -1.62
C VAL A 80 -6.59 -3.29 -2.07
N CYS A 81 -5.35 -3.72 -1.85
CA CYS A 81 -4.90 -5.10 -2.11
C CYS A 81 -5.35 -6.06 -0.99
N THR A 82 -6.62 -6.08 -0.66
CA THR A 82 -7.15 -6.81 0.49
C THR A 82 -8.36 -7.67 0.09
N PRO A 83 -8.61 -8.78 0.81
CA PRO A 83 -9.84 -9.55 0.64
C PRO A 83 -11.10 -8.70 0.89
N GLU A 84 -11.02 -7.68 1.75
CA GLU A 84 -12.15 -6.80 2.05
C GLU A 84 -12.51 -5.91 0.85
N PHE A 85 -11.53 -5.46 0.05
CA PHE A 85 -11.81 -4.76 -1.21
C PHE A 85 -12.63 -5.64 -2.16
N MET A 86 -12.26 -6.91 -2.31
CA MET A 86 -13.00 -7.87 -3.15
C MET A 86 -14.42 -8.07 -2.63
N LYS A 87 -14.58 -8.24 -1.33
CA LYS A 87 -15.89 -8.42 -0.67
C LYS A 87 -16.79 -7.19 -0.84
N LEU A 88 -16.27 -5.99 -0.62
CA LEU A 88 -17.03 -4.73 -0.72
C LEU A 88 -17.33 -4.34 -2.17
N GLY A 89 -16.41 -4.59 -3.08
CA GLY A 89 -16.56 -4.29 -4.51
C GLY A 89 -17.35 -5.33 -5.28
N GLY A 90 -17.36 -6.59 -4.79
CA GLY A 90 -17.98 -7.72 -5.49
C GLY A 90 -17.42 -7.86 -6.91
N GLU A 91 -18.28 -8.15 -7.89
CA GLU A 91 -17.89 -8.25 -9.30
C GLU A 91 -17.22 -6.99 -9.87
N ALA A 92 -17.43 -5.82 -9.24
CA ALA A 92 -16.78 -4.58 -9.70
C ALA A 92 -15.31 -4.49 -9.27
N ALA A 93 -14.86 -5.32 -8.33
CA ALA A 93 -13.47 -5.38 -7.92
C ALA A 93 -12.60 -6.18 -8.92
N GLU A 94 -13.20 -7.10 -9.66
CA GLU A 94 -12.47 -7.96 -10.58
C GLU A 94 -11.86 -7.20 -11.77
N GLY A 95 -10.64 -7.59 -12.16
CA GLY A 95 -9.93 -7.01 -13.29
C GLY A 95 -9.43 -5.58 -13.05
N ASN A 96 -9.39 -5.14 -11.81
CA ASN A 96 -8.72 -3.93 -11.36
C ASN A 96 -7.31 -4.26 -10.87
N TYR A 97 -6.57 -3.25 -10.47
CA TYR A 97 -5.17 -3.39 -10.09
C TYR A 97 -4.90 -2.78 -8.73
N CYS A 98 -3.90 -3.32 -8.04
CA CYS A 98 -3.35 -2.70 -6.84
C CYS A 98 -1.83 -2.91 -6.77
N SER A 99 -1.15 -2.02 -6.06
CA SER A 99 0.29 -2.13 -5.84
C SER A 99 0.60 -2.53 -4.40
N LEU A 100 1.56 -3.43 -4.23
CA LEU A 100 2.11 -3.80 -2.92
C LEU A 100 3.60 -3.49 -2.86
N PRO A 101 4.12 -3.06 -1.70
CA PRO A 101 5.56 -3.00 -1.48
C PRO A 101 6.14 -4.41 -1.47
N GLY A 102 7.35 -4.56 -2.02
CA GLY A 102 8.09 -5.81 -2.03
C GLY A 102 7.58 -6.85 -3.04
N MET A 103 8.17 -8.03 -2.97
CA MET A 103 7.76 -9.21 -3.72
C MET A 103 6.65 -9.98 -3.01
N PRO A 104 5.90 -10.83 -3.73
CA PRO A 104 4.99 -11.80 -3.12
C PRO A 104 5.69 -12.62 -2.03
N LEU A 105 5.00 -12.84 -0.91
CA LEU A 105 5.57 -13.50 0.27
C LEU A 105 6.20 -14.87 -0.07
N GLU A 106 5.59 -15.62 -0.99
CA GLU A 106 6.04 -16.93 -1.43
C GLU A 106 7.38 -16.89 -2.20
N LYS A 107 7.74 -15.73 -2.73
CA LYS A 107 9.01 -15.51 -3.46
C LYS A 107 10.11 -14.96 -2.56
N LEU A 108 9.80 -14.55 -1.34
CA LEU A 108 10.78 -14.11 -0.37
C LEU A 108 11.50 -15.29 0.26
N ALA A 109 12.83 -15.17 0.45
CA ALA A 109 13.64 -16.27 0.98
C ALA A 109 13.16 -16.81 2.33
N LYS A 110 12.66 -15.94 3.20
CA LYS A 110 12.12 -16.29 4.54
C LYS A 110 10.58 -16.31 4.60
N GLY A 111 9.92 -15.95 3.49
CA GLY A 111 8.47 -15.79 3.43
C GLY A 111 7.68 -17.06 3.74
N PRO A 112 7.95 -18.21 3.09
CA PRO A 112 7.25 -19.45 3.35
C PRO A 112 7.40 -19.92 4.80
N GLU A 113 8.62 -19.86 5.37
CA GLU A 113 8.88 -20.24 6.77
C GLU A 113 8.13 -19.31 7.73
N PHE A 114 8.12 -18.00 7.47
CA PHE A 114 7.39 -17.04 8.27
C PHE A 114 5.89 -17.32 8.26
N LYS A 115 5.31 -17.58 7.08
CA LYS A 115 3.90 -17.95 6.92
C LYS A 115 3.54 -19.18 7.76
N ASP A 116 4.33 -20.23 7.66
CA ASP A 116 4.10 -21.47 8.40
C ASP A 116 4.14 -21.24 9.91
N LYS A 117 5.15 -20.52 10.41
CA LYS A 117 5.27 -20.17 11.83
C LYS A 117 4.10 -19.32 12.32
N PHE A 118 3.68 -18.34 11.50
CA PHE A 118 2.55 -17.47 11.81
C PHE A 118 1.25 -18.29 11.94
N THR A 119 0.94 -19.10 10.93
CA THR A 119 -0.27 -19.94 10.91
C THR A 119 -0.29 -20.93 12.07
N LYS A 120 0.84 -21.59 12.36
CA LYS A 120 0.94 -22.50 13.52
C LYS A 120 0.73 -21.79 14.85
N LYS A 121 1.23 -20.57 14.99
CA LYS A 121 1.15 -19.82 16.25
C LYS A 121 -0.23 -19.23 16.52
N PHE A 122 -0.88 -18.71 15.48
CA PHE A 122 -2.10 -17.92 15.62
C PHE A 122 -3.37 -18.63 15.13
N GLY A 123 -3.25 -19.77 14.43
CA GLY A 123 -4.39 -20.56 13.93
C GLY A 123 -5.18 -19.83 12.83
N MET A 124 -4.57 -18.88 12.14
CA MET A 124 -5.22 -18.06 11.10
C MET A 124 -4.26 -17.79 9.94
N ASP A 125 -4.82 -17.48 8.78
CA ASP A 125 -4.04 -17.09 7.62
C ASP A 125 -3.32 -15.76 7.84
N ILE A 126 -2.12 -15.68 7.23
CA ILE A 126 -1.31 -14.46 7.30
C ILE A 126 -2.00 -13.30 6.58
N GLN A 127 -1.98 -12.13 7.21
CA GLN A 127 -2.49 -10.90 6.64
C GLN A 127 -1.36 -10.08 5.99
N LEU A 128 -1.73 -9.24 5.04
CA LEU A 128 -0.83 -8.47 4.18
C LEU A 128 0.35 -7.82 4.94
N TYR A 129 0.05 -7.13 6.02
CA TYR A 129 1.07 -6.34 6.73
C TYR A 129 1.86 -7.12 7.77
N ALA A 130 1.51 -8.38 8.07
CA ALA A 130 2.12 -9.15 9.15
C ALA A 130 3.65 -9.26 9.05
N PRO A 131 4.26 -9.61 7.89
CA PRO A 131 5.72 -9.69 7.78
C PRO A 131 6.40 -8.31 7.90
N TYR A 132 5.77 -7.26 7.38
CA TYR A 132 6.32 -5.89 7.47
C TYR A 132 6.29 -5.36 8.91
N VAL A 133 5.20 -5.58 9.65
CA VAL A 133 5.09 -5.20 11.06
C VAL A 133 6.07 -5.99 11.90
N TYR A 134 6.24 -7.28 11.62
CA TYR A 134 7.26 -8.11 12.30
C TYR A 134 8.65 -7.52 12.09
N ASP A 135 9.04 -7.25 10.85
CA ASP A 135 10.35 -6.66 10.55
C ASP A 135 10.53 -5.29 11.20
N ALA A 136 9.49 -4.44 11.19
CA ALA A 136 9.55 -3.13 11.85
C ALA A 136 9.82 -3.25 13.35
N VAL A 137 9.14 -4.18 14.05
CA VAL A 137 9.38 -4.45 15.48
C VAL A 137 10.79 -4.97 15.72
N MET A 138 11.27 -5.87 14.85
CA MET A 138 12.62 -6.44 15.01
C MET A 138 13.72 -5.39 14.74
N VAL A 139 13.55 -4.52 13.74
CA VAL A 139 14.45 -3.39 13.49
C VAL A 139 14.48 -2.43 14.67
N MET A 140 13.33 -2.12 15.26
CA MET A 140 13.28 -1.29 16.46
C MET A 140 13.98 -1.94 17.65
N ALA A 141 13.73 -3.21 17.91
CA ALA A 141 14.37 -3.95 19.00
C ALA A 141 15.90 -4.02 18.82
N ASP A 142 16.38 -4.30 17.61
CA ASP A 142 17.80 -4.28 17.26
C ASP A 142 18.42 -2.88 17.46
N SER A 143 17.71 -1.83 17.03
CA SER A 143 18.17 -0.46 17.18
C SER A 143 18.26 -0.02 18.65
N MET A 144 17.27 -0.39 19.48
CA MET A 144 17.30 -0.17 20.92
C MET A 144 18.48 -0.90 21.57
N LYS A 145 18.74 -2.15 21.17
CA LYS A 145 19.87 -2.93 21.65
C LYS A 145 21.21 -2.28 21.28
N ARG A 146 21.39 -1.84 20.02
CA ARG A 146 22.60 -1.16 19.56
C ARG A 146 22.83 0.18 20.26
N ALA A 147 21.75 0.90 20.58
CA ALA A 147 21.79 2.16 21.29
C ALA A 147 21.89 2.02 22.82
N ASP A 148 21.78 0.79 23.35
CA ASP A 148 21.65 0.50 24.78
C ASP A 148 20.59 1.38 25.47
N SER A 149 19.46 1.61 24.79
CA SER A 149 18.42 2.52 25.29
C SER A 149 17.07 2.27 24.61
N VAL A 150 16.00 2.43 25.40
CA VAL A 150 14.60 2.48 24.91
C VAL A 150 14.10 3.90 24.70
N ASP A 151 14.93 4.90 24.95
CA ASP A 151 14.60 6.32 24.70
C ASP A 151 14.65 6.59 23.18
N PRO A 152 13.53 7.05 22.57
CA PRO A 152 13.47 7.35 21.14
C PRO A 152 14.56 8.30 20.66
N ALA A 153 14.92 9.31 21.45
CA ALA A 153 15.95 10.26 21.08
C ALA A 153 17.35 9.60 20.95
N LYS A 154 17.57 8.50 21.68
CA LYS A 154 18.85 7.75 21.67
C LYS A 154 18.89 6.66 20.60
N TYR A 155 17.80 5.91 20.40
CA TYR A 155 17.83 4.82 19.41
C TYR A 155 17.48 5.27 17.97
N LEU A 156 16.85 6.42 17.75
CA LEU A 156 16.51 6.90 16.40
C LEU A 156 17.73 7.02 15.47
N PRO A 157 18.89 7.52 15.89
CA PRO A 157 20.11 7.48 15.05
C PRO A 157 20.52 6.06 14.67
N ALA A 158 20.34 5.09 15.57
CA ALA A 158 20.64 3.69 15.31
C ALA A 158 19.65 3.06 14.31
N VAL A 159 18.37 3.50 14.28
CA VAL A 159 17.41 3.10 13.22
C VAL A 159 17.93 3.54 11.84
N GLY A 160 18.40 4.77 11.69
CA GLY A 160 18.97 5.26 10.42
C GLY A 160 20.20 4.48 9.94
N GLN A 161 20.90 3.80 10.85
CA GLN A 161 22.07 2.95 10.56
C GLN A 161 21.73 1.46 10.46
N THR A 162 20.45 1.13 10.33
CA THR A 162 19.99 -0.26 10.25
C THR A 162 20.57 -0.97 9.04
N LYS A 163 21.03 -2.21 9.28
CA LYS A 163 21.31 -3.22 8.28
C LYS A 163 20.79 -4.55 8.82
N TYR A 164 19.54 -4.86 8.51
CA TYR A 164 18.81 -5.97 9.11
C TYR A 164 18.29 -6.92 8.04
N ASP A 165 18.64 -8.19 8.13
CA ASP A 165 18.14 -9.25 7.25
C ASP A 165 16.75 -9.71 7.70
N GLY A 166 15.74 -8.95 7.29
CA GLY A 166 14.32 -9.16 7.61
C GLY A 166 13.68 -10.33 6.87
N VAL A 167 12.39 -10.51 7.09
CA VAL A 167 11.54 -11.42 6.33
C VAL A 167 11.25 -10.85 4.94
N THR A 168 10.98 -9.54 4.88
CA THR A 168 10.52 -8.85 3.67
C THR A 168 11.65 -8.40 2.76
N ALA A 169 12.81 -8.05 3.33
CA ALA A 169 13.99 -7.59 2.59
C ALA A 169 15.22 -7.51 3.49
N MET A 170 16.39 -7.22 2.89
CA MET A 170 17.50 -6.60 3.59
C MET A 170 17.11 -5.15 3.86
N ILE A 171 16.90 -4.81 5.13
CA ILE A 171 16.38 -3.50 5.56
C ILE A 171 17.55 -2.56 5.79
N GLU A 172 17.68 -1.57 4.93
CA GLU A 172 18.59 -0.44 5.03
C GLU A 172 17.85 0.84 4.67
N PHE A 173 18.18 1.94 5.32
CA PHE A 173 17.56 3.24 5.04
C PHE A 173 18.55 4.21 4.38
N ASP A 174 18.03 5.07 3.54
CA ASP A 174 18.80 6.20 2.99
C ASP A 174 18.83 7.40 3.98
N GLN A 175 19.41 8.51 3.54
CA GLN A 175 19.52 9.72 4.36
C GLN A 175 18.17 10.39 4.68
N PHE A 176 17.09 10.01 3.99
CA PHE A 176 15.74 10.52 4.20
C PHE A 176 14.88 9.57 5.05
N GLY A 177 15.39 8.37 5.35
CA GLY A 177 14.67 7.32 6.05
C GLY A 177 13.85 6.43 5.12
N ASP A 178 14.02 6.53 3.81
CA ASP A 178 13.38 5.67 2.84
C ASP A 178 14.16 4.35 2.69
N LEU A 179 13.42 3.24 2.46
CA LEU A 179 14.01 1.93 2.28
C LEU A 179 14.83 1.89 0.99
N LYS A 180 16.12 1.49 1.07
CA LYS A 180 16.95 1.30 -0.10
C LYS A 180 16.52 0.06 -0.89
N GLY A 181 16.47 0.19 -2.22
CA GLY A 181 16.17 -0.94 -3.11
C GLY A 181 14.76 -1.49 -2.96
N GLY A 182 13.80 -0.65 -2.55
CA GLY A 182 12.40 -1.05 -2.42
C GLY A 182 11.81 -1.50 -3.77
N GLU A 183 11.23 -2.68 -3.82
CA GLU A 183 10.48 -3.19 -4.96
C GLU A 183 8.99 -2.91 -4.79
N ILE A 184 8.26 -2.86 -5.90
CA ILE A 184 6.80 -2.75 -5.93
C ILE A 184 6.27 -3.80 -6.89
N SER A 185 5.28 -4.57 -6.43
CA SER A 185 4.56 -5.54 -7.25
C SER A 185 3.16 -5.04 -7.57
N ILE A 186 2.68 -5.33 -8.77
CA ILE A 186 1.31 -5.04 -9.22
C ILE A 186 0.52 -6.36 -9.31
N TYR A 187 -0.67 -6.33 -8.79
CA TYR A 187 -1.62 -7.45 -8.73
C TYR A 187 -2.91 -7.12 -9.45
#